data_0730b526a0b57a1c148723bfe48c1b40
#
_entry.id   0730b526a0b57a1c148723bfe48c1b40
#
_cell.length_a   1.000
_cell.length_b   1.000
_cell.length_c   1.000
_cell.angle_alpha   90.00
_cell.angle_beta   90.00
_cell.angle_gamma   90.00
#
_symmetry.space_group_name_H-M   'P 1'
#
loop_
_entity.id
_entity.type
_entity.pdbx_description
1 polymer ?
#
loop_
_entity_poly.entity_id
_entity_poly.type
_entity_poly.pdbx_seq_one_letter_code
_entity_poly.pdbx_strand_id
1 'polypeptide(L)'
;MNYKLAIYIKTYFDDFDRVKRLWESIKKHNVDDIPVFISTDRMSQRALAAKLGTKGYSRLTDEDYFTPTVPLTGWEQQMYVKLNAFKAVPADNILILDSDGVFIDDFKIDDFIAYDNIPYTIIHENKQMSEYETFLKGGDYSKTGYAKAVRAYRDIFGGKSNKLYDYGPNPHLWNRKVIESFNKDYLEANNLSLEQFCNLMKTQYGIHFRETLTYGEYLLATNIIPIIPCGPFFKVYHWKELYDFENKLEWIDEDKIRKTYKGIIMQSNWS
;
A
#
# COMPACT_ATOMS: atom_id res chain seq x y z
N MET A 1 13.26 -9.06 -19.23
CA MET A 1 12.95 -7.61 -19.32
C MET A 1 11.82 -7.36 -18.33
N ASN A 2 11.96 -6.39 -17.44
CA ASN A 2 10.91 -6.06 -16.47
C ASN A 2 9.85 -5.14 -17.11
N TYR A 3 8.62 -5.23 -16.62
CA TYR A 3 7.61 -4.21 -16.90
C TYR A 3 8.00 -2.88 -16.24
N LYS A 4 7.71 -1.75 -16.88
CA LYS A 4 7.90 -0.42 -16.28
C LYS A 4 7.06 -0.24 -15.01
N LEU A 5 5.82 -0.72 -15.07
CA LEU A 5 4.85 -0.72 -13.98
C LEU A 5 4.03 -2.01 -14.03
N ALA A 6 3.69 -2.56 -12.88
CA ALA A 6 2.70 -3.62 -12.73
C ALA A 6 1.74 -3.30 -11.58
N ILE A 7 0.52 -3.78 -11.67
CA ILE A 7 -0.45 -3.75 -10.59
C ILE A 7 -0.30 -5.04 -9.78
N TYR A 8 -0.19 -4.92 -8.47
CA TYR A 8 -0.13 -6.05 -7.56
C TYR A 8 -1.25 -5.96 -6.52
N ILE A 9 -2.03 -7.01 -6.39
CA ILE A 9 -3.15 -7.11 -5.45
C ILE A 9 -2.87 -8.26 -4.51
N LYS A 10 -2.77 -7.99 -3.20
CA LYS A 10 -2.79 -9.02 -2.16
C LYS A 10 -4.21 -9.19 -1.65
N THR A 11 -4.71 -10.44 -1.70
CA THR A 11 -6.06 -10.76 -1.23
C THR A 11 -6.06 -12.08 -0.44
N TYR A 12 -7.16 -12.36 0.24
CA TYR A 12 -7.43 -13.62 0.94
C TYR A 12 -8.91 -14.00 0.75
N PHE A 13 -9.28 -15.21 1.14
CA PHE A 13 -10.56 -15.82 0.81
C PHE A 13 -11.78 -14.94 1.13
N ASP A 14 -11.81 -14.33 2.31
CA ASP A 14 -12.96 -13.51 2.76
C ASP A 14 -13.13 -12.21 1.96
N ASP A 15 -12.07 -11.78 1.25
CA ASP A 15 -12.09 -10.56 0.44
C ASP A 15 -12.39 -10.80 -1.05
N PHE A 16 -12.68 -12.01 -1.46
CA PHE A 16 -12.86 -12.31 -2.89
C PHE A 16 -14.02 -11.57 -3.57
N ASP A 17 -15.04 -11.15 -2.84
CA ASP A 17 -16.08 -10.27 -3.39
C ASP A 17 -15.57 -8.85 -3.63
N ARG A 18 -14.69 -8.36 -2.75
CA ARG A 18 -14.06 -7.05 -2.87
C ARG A 18 -13.05 -7.04 -4.01
N VAL A 19 -12.14 -8.02 -4.06
CA VAL A 19 -11.16 -8.10 -5.15
C VAL A 19 -11.82 -8.32 -6.51
N LYS A 20 -12.98 -8.96 -6.59
CA LYS A 20 -13.75 -9.06 -7.83
C LYS A 20 -14.17 -7.67 -8.32
N ARG A 21 -14.71 -6.82 -7.45
CA ARG A 21 -15.08 -5.43 -7.80
C ARG A 21 -13.88 -4.61 -8.24
N LEU A 22 -12.77 -4.71 -7.50
CA LEU A 22 -11.51 -4.07 -7.88
C LEU A 22 -11.03 -4.55 -9.24
N TRP A 23 -11.01 -5.86 -9.49
CA TRP A 23 -10.61 -6.44 -10.77
C TRP A 23 -11.49 -5.99 -11.94
N GLU A 24 -12.80 -5.94 -11.74
CA GLU A 24 -13.73 -5.44 -12.75
C GLU A 24 -13.49 -3.96 -13.06
N SER A 25 -13.19 -3.14 -12.05
CA SER A 25 -12.83 -1.74 -12.27
C SER A 25 -11.49 -1.57 -12.99
N ILE A 26 -10.48 -2.40 -12.69
CA ILE A 26 -9.21 -2.40 -13.40
C ILE A 26 -9.43 -2.74 -14.89
N LYS A 27 -10.17 -3.80 -15.20
CA LYS A 27 -10.47 -4.16 -16.59
C LYS A 27 -11.16 -3.05 -17.37
N LYS A 28 -11.96 -2.25 -16.70
CA LYS A 28 -12.70 -1.14 -17.31
C LYS A 28 -11.82 0.08 -17.57
N HIS A 29 -10.88 0.36 -16.68
CA HIS A 29 -10.19 1.66 -16.63
C HIS A 29 -8.69 1.60 -16.92
N ASN A 30 -8.09 0.41 -17.08
CA ASN A 30 -6.66 0.23 -17.38
C ASN A 30 -6.38 0.46 -18.86
N VAL A 31 -6.08 1.69 -19.25
CA VAL A 31 -5.95 2.11 -20.66
C VAL A 31 -4.69 1.52 -21.33
N ASP A 32 -3.60 1.40 -20.57
CA ASP A 32 -2.30 0.96 -21.10
C ASP A 32 -2.07 -0.55 -20.94
N ASP A 33 -3.09 -1.32 -20.59
CA ASP A 33 -2.99 -2.77 -20.32
C ASP A 33 -1.86 -3.10 -19.33
N ILE A 34 -1.70 -2.27 -18.27
CA ILE A 34 -0.74 -2.50 -17.20
C ILE A 34 -0.94 -3.91 -16.65
N PRO A 35 0.10 -4.77 -16.63
CA PRO A 35 -0.04 -6.15 -16.22
C PRO A 35 -0.46 -6.25 -14.74
N VAL A 36 -1.39 -7.17 -14.46
CA VAL A 36 -1.99 -7.37 -13.15
C VAL A 36 -1.55 -8.70 -12.56
N PHE A 37 -1.11 -8.68 -11.32
CA PHE A 37 -0.73 -9.83 -10.52
C PHE A 37 -1.60 -9.89 -9.27
N ILE A 38 -2.28 -11.01 -9.05
CA ILE A 38 -3.14 -11.20 -7.89
C ILE A 38 -2.60 -12.36 -7.06
N SER A 39 -2.31 -12.08 -5.79
CA SER A 39 -1.73 -13.02 -4.86
C SER A 39 -2.70 -13.43 -3.75
N THR A 40 -2.71 -14.71 -3.47
CA THR A 40 -3.41 -15.32 -2.32
C THR A 40 -2.66 -16.57 -1.86
N ASP A 41 -3.02 -17.09 -0.69
CA ASP A 41 -2.49 -18.35 -0.19
C ASP A 41 -2.82 -19.53 -1.12
N ARG A 42 -2.04 -20.61 -1.00
CA ARG A 42 -2.15 -21.80 -1.86
C ARG A 42 -3.53 -22.46 -1.81
N MET A 43 -4.13 -22.51 -0.64
CA MET A 43 -5.43 -23.16 -0.44
C MET A 43 -6.57 -22.42 -1.13
N SER A 44 -6.46 -21.09 -1.21
CA SER A 44 -7.48 -20.19 -1.77
C SER A 44 -7.40 -20.04 -3.30
N GLN A 45 -6.34 -20.53 -3.96
CA GLN A 45 -6.11 -20.35 -5.42
C GLN A 45 -7.26 -20.82 -6.30
N ARG A 46 -7.87 -21.97 -5.97
CA ARG A 46 -9.02 -22.50 -6.76
C ARG A 46 -10.26 -21.62 -6.62
N ALA A 47 -10.55 -21.17 -5.40
CA ALA A 47 -11.68 -20.30 -5.12
C ALA A 47 -11.49 -18.92 -5.78
N LEU A 48 -10.27 -18.36 -5.77
CA LEU A 48 -9.94 -17.13 -6.49
C LEU A 48 -10.21 -17.28 -7.99
N ALA A 49 -9.74 -18.37 -8.61
CA ALA A 49 -9.96 -18.63 -10.03
C ALA A 49 -11.44 -18.81 -10.37
N ALA A 50 -12.22 -19.48 -9.51
CA ALA A 50 -13.65 -19.60 -9.66
C ALA A 50 -14.38 -18.25 -9.58
N LYS A 51 -13.88 -17.32 -8.74
CA LYS A 51 -14.48 -16.00 -8.52
C LYS A 51 -14.18 -15.00 -9.63
N LEU A 52 -12.92 -14.96 -10.10
CA LEU A 52 -12.43 -13.94 -11.05
C LEU A 52 -12.31 -14.44 -12.49
N GLY A 53 -12.39 -15.74 -12.71
CA GLY A 53 -11.95 -16.40 -13.94
C GLY A 53 -10.44 -16.61 -13.95
N THR A 54 -9.90 -17.00 -15.11
CA THR A 54 -8.47 -17.37 -15.22
C THR A 54 -7.70 -16.53 -16.24
N LYS A 55 -8.32 -15.50 -16.79
CA LYS A 55 -7.74 -14.68 -17.87
C LYS A 55 -7.59 -13.22 -17.45
N GLY A 56 -6.60 -12.56 -18.05
CA GLY A 56 -6.36 -11.12 -17.91
C GLY A 56 -5.50 -10.72 -16.72
N TYR A 57 -5.10 -11.66 -15.87
CA TYR A 57 -4.17 -11.43 -14.76
C TYR A 57 -3.28 -12.66 -14.51
N SER A 58 -2.13 -12.44 -13.89
CA SER A 58 -1.23 -13.49 -13.42
C SER A 58 -1.54 -13.85 -11.98
N ARG A 59 -1.72 -15.14 -11.70
CA ARG A 59 -1.94 -15.64 -10.35
C ARG A 59 -0.61 -15.89 -9.66
N LEU A 60 -0.48 -15.42 -8.43
CA LEU A 60 0.66 -15.66 -7.56
C LEU A 60 0.20 -16.40 -6.31
N THR A 61 1.04 -17.31 -5.85
CA THR A 61 0.85 -18.02 -4.58
C THR A 61 1.82 -17.40 -3.56
N ASP A 62 1.30 -16.94 -2.43
CA ASP A 62 2.10 -16.24 -1.41
C ASP A 62 3.32 -17.06 -0.99
N GLU A 63 3.15 -18.37 -0.76
CA GLU A 63 4.18 -19.29 -0.30
C GLU A 63 5.30 -19.52 -1.32
N ASP A 64 5.11 -19.14 -2.60
CA ASP A 64 6.14 -19.31 -3.63
C ASP A 64 7.24 -18.25 -3.51
N TYR A 65 7.01 -17.14 -2.80
CA TYR A 65 8.00 -16.07 -2.63
C TYR A 65 8.12 -15.54 -1.19
N PHE A 66 7.23 -15.96 -0.30
CA PHE A 66 7.33 -15.69 1.14
C PHE A 66 6.71 -16.83 1.95
N THR A 67 7.50 -17.48 2.80
CA THR A 67 7.04 -18.43 3.80
C THR A 67 7.51 -17.95 5.18
N PRO A 68 6.58 -17.67 6.12
CA PRO A 68 6.96 -17.23 7.45
C PRO A 68 7.72 -18.33 8.20
N THR A 69 8.75 -17.95 8.95
CA THR A 69 9.48 -18.84 9.85
C THR A 69 8.89 -18.87 11.25
N VAL A 70 7.99 -17.94 11.55
CA VAL A 70 7.25 -17.81 12.80
C VAL A 70 5.75 -17.65 12.52
N PRO A 71 4.85 -18.03 13.45
CA PRO A 71 3.44 -17.77 13.29
C PRO A 71 3.16 -16.27 13.21
N LEU A 72 2.40 -15.86 12.18
CA LEU A 72 1.98 -14.50 11.94
C LEU A 72 0.46 -14.39 11.97
N THR A 73 -0.06 -13.26 12.40
CA THR A 73 -1.46 -12.92 12.15
C THR A 73 -1.69 -12.68 10.65
N GLY A 74 -2.94 -12.81 10.17
CA GLY A 74 -3.24 -12.54 8.76
C GLY A 74 -2.86 -11.12 8.34
N TRP A 75 -3.02 -10.14 9.24
CA TRP A 75 -2.61 -8.76 9.02
C TRP A 75 -1.08 -8.59 8.89
N GLU A 76 -0.31 -9.24 9.75
CA GLU A 76 1.16 -9.24 9.64
C GLU A 76 1.60 -9.93 8.35
N GLN A 77 1.05 -11.11 8.06
CA GLN A 77 1.41 -11.87 6.85
C GLN A 77 1.24 -11.07 5.57
N GLN A 78 0.14 -10.32 5.40
CA GLN A 78 -0.06 -9.52 4.19
C GLN A 78 1.01 -8.43 4.01
N MET A 79 1.49 -7.80 5.08
CA MET A 79 2.55 -6.78 5.00
C MET A 79 3.88 -7.38 4.55
N TYR A 80 4.22 -8.57 5.07
CA TYR A 80 5.43 -9.28 4.65
C TYR A 80 5.34 -9.74 3.19
N VAL A 81 4.19 -10.26 2.79
CA VAL A 81 3.93 -10.69 1.41
C VAL A 81 4.07 -9.50 0.45
N LYS A 82 3.51 -8.33 0.78
CA LYS A 82 3.65 -7.11 -0.04
C LYS A 82 5.12 -6.69 -0.20
N LEU A 83 5.92 -6.66 0.86
CA LEU A 83 7.36 -6.31 0.78
C LEU A 83 8.18 -7.31 -0.05
N ASN A 84 7.74 -8.56 -0.13
CA ASN A 84 8.38 -9.58 -0.94
C ASN A 84 7.81 -9.67 -2.37
N ALA A 85 6.81 -8.86 -2.75
CA ALA A 85 6.13 -8.94 -4.04
C ALA A 85 7.09 -8.85 -5.24
N PHE A 86 8.17 -8.08 -5.14
CA PHE A 86 9.17 -7.96 -6.21
C PHE A 86 9.95 -9.26 -6.51
N LYS A 87 9.88 -10.27 -5.64
CA LYS A 87 10.45 -11.60 -5.92
C LYS A 87 9.62 -12.36 -6.97
N ALA A 88 8.32 -12.07 -7.06
CA ALA A 88 7.38 -12.75 -7.95
C ALA A 88 6.89 -11.87 -9.11
N VAL A 89 6.88 -10.54 -8.95
CA VAL A 89 6.39 -9.60 -9.95
C VAL A 89 7.57 -9.02 -10.73
N PRO A 90 7.74 -9.32 -12.04
CA PRO A 90 8.86 -8.83 -12.85
C PRO A 90 8.61 -7.39 -13.33
N ALA A 91 8.60 -6.43 -12.41
CA ALA A 91 8.40 -5.02 -12.71
C ALA A 91 9.42 -4.14 -11.99
N ASP A 92 9.75 -2.98 -12.55
CA ASP A 92 10.60 -1.99 -11.90
C ASP A 92 9.83 -1.20 -10.84
N ASN A 93 8.54 -0.98 -11.10
CA ASN A 93 7.61 -0.34 -10.17
C ASN A 93 6.35 -1.19 -10.00
N ILE A 94 5.79 -1.17 -8.81
CA ILE A 94 4.55 -1.88 -8.48
C ILE A 94 3.54 -0.92 -7.85
N LEU A 95 2.35 -0.86 -8.43
CA LEU A 95 1.18 -0.26 -7.82
C LEU A 95 0.49 -1.32 -6.96
N ILE A 96 0.62 -1.22 -5.66
CA ILE A 96 0.06 -2.17 -4.69
C ILE A 96 -1.33 -1.73 -4.28
N LEU A 97 -2.29 -2.63 -4.43
CA LEU A 97 -3.69 -2.41 -4.12
C LEU A 97 -4.19 -3.41 -3.07
N ASP A 98 -4.93 -2.91 -2.09
CA ASP A 98 -5.77 -3.72 -1.23
C ASP A 98 -7.13 -3.98 -1.91
N SER A 99 -7.84 -5.01 -1.48
CA SER A 99 -9.07 -5.46 -2.12
C SER A 99 -10.27 -4.51 -1.99
N ASP A 100 -10.19 -3.52 -1.11
CA ASP A 100 -11.29 -2.60 -0.76
C ASP A 100 -11.31 -1.30 -1.61
N GLY A 101 -10.39 -1.16 -2.55
CA GLY A 101 -10.35 -0.07 -3.52
C GLY A 101 -11.11 -0.38 -4.81
N VAL A 102 -11.54 0.67 -5.51
CA VAL A 102 -12.07 0.59 -6.88
C VAL A 102 -11.59 1.77 -7.71
N PHE A 103 -11.20 1.56 -8.96
CA PHE A 103 -10.98 2.64 -9.91
C PHE A 103 -12.32 3.20 -10.41
N ILE A 104 -12.40 4.50 -10.52
CA ILE A 104 -13.57 5.22 -11.02
C ILE A 104 -13.27 6.08 -12.25
N ASP A 105 -12.00 6.16 -12.62
CA ASP A 105 -11.50 6.93 -13.76
C ASP A 105 -10.45 6.14 -14.52
N ASP A 106 -10.31 6.43 -15.81
CA ASP A 106 -9.29 5.83 -16.64
C ASP A 106 -7.90 6.19 -16.14
N PHE A 107 -7.02 5.21 -16.18
CA PHE A 107 -5.64 5.36 -15.73
C PHE A 107 -4.65 4.72 -16.70
N LYS A 108 -3.46 5.29 -16.72
CA LYS A 108 -2.34 4.88 -17.57
C LYS A 108 -1.02 4.96 -16.81
N ILE A 109 0.04 4.45 -17.40
CA ILE A 109 1.37 4.41 -16.77
C ILE A 109 1.82 5.81 -16.32
N ASP A 110 1.58 6.84 -17.14
CA ASP A 110 2.02 8.21 -16.85
C ASP A 110 1.28 8.87 -15.67
N ASP A 111 0.14 8.31 -15.21
CA ASP A 111 -0.50 8.77 -13.98
C ASP A 111 0.33 8.39 -12.73
N PHE A 112 1.20 7.36 -12.83
CA PHE A 112 1.97 6.81 -11.73
C PHE A 112 3.48 6.98 -11.88
N ILE A 113 3.98 7.07 -13.10
CA ILE A 113 5.41 7.15 -13.42
C ILE A 113 5.71 8.53 -14.00
N ALA A 114 6.59 9.29 -13.37
CA ALA A 114 6.91 10.65 -13.76
C ALA A 114 7.85 10.69 -14.98
N TYR A 115 9.13 10.41 -14.78
CA TYR A 115 10.16 10.40 -15.83
C TYR A 115 11.22 9.33 -15.53
N ASP A 116 11.97 8.89 -16.55
CA ASP A 116 13.07 7.94 -16.38
C ASP A 116 12.76 6.71 -15.53
N ASN A 117 11.51 6.21 -15.63
CA ASN A 117 11.01 5.10 -14.84
C ASN A 117 10.97 5.36 -13.31
N ILE A 118 11.00 6.63 -12.89
CA ILE A 118 10.86 7.04 -11.50
C ILE A 118 9.37 7.19 -11.15
N PRO A 119 8.87 6.48 -10.13
CA PRO A 119 7.48 6.60 -9.72
C PRO A 119 7.24 7.90 -8.92
N TYR A 120 6.00 8.39 -8.96
CA TYR A 120 5.57 9.34 -7.95
C TYR A 120 5.68 8.72 -6.56
N THR A 121 6.02 9.52 -5.58
CA THR A 121 6.08 9.09 -4.16
C THR A 121 4.91 9.69 -3.41
N ILE A 122 4.00 8.83 -2.92
CA ILE A 122 2.97 9.29 -2.01
C ILE A 122 3.65 9.70 -0.72
N ILE A 123 3.66 10.99 -0.43
CA ILE A 123 4.23 11.58 0.78
C ILE A 123 3.49 12.87 1.11
N HIS A 124 2.78 12.89 2.21
CA HIS A 124 2.02 14.06 2.66
C HIS A 124 1.83 14.07 4.18
N GLU A 125 1.54 15.22 4.75
CA GLU A 125 1.01 15.29 6.12
C GLU A 125 -0.48 14.93 6.07
N ASN A 126 -0.89 13.86 6.75
CA ASN A 126 -2.29 13.42 6.74
C ASN A 126 -3.15 14.38 7.60
N LYS A 127 -3.58 15.48 7.00
CA LYS A 127 -4.38 16.51 7.69
C LYS A 127 -5.73 15.97 8.15
N GLN A 128 -6.38 15.12 7.35
CA GLN A 128 -7.66 14.53 7.70
C GLN A 128 -7.58 13.70 8.99
N MET A 129 -6.52 12.87 9.12
CA MET A 129 -6.29 12.11 10.35
C MET A 129 -5.98 13.03 11.54
N SER A 130 -5.19 14.08 11.31
CA SER A 130 -4.86 15.06 12.34
C SER A 130 -6.10 15.81 12.83
N GLU A 131 -6.95 16.24 11.93
CA GLU A 131 -8.22 16.93 12.22
C GLU A 131 -9.18 16.02 12.96
N TYR A 132 -9.34 14.77 12.50
CA TYR A 132 -10.17 13.77 13.18
C TYR A 132 -9.71 13.55 14.63
N GLU A 133 -8.41 13.32 14.84
CA GLU A 133 -7.88 13.10 16.18
C GLU A 133 -8.05 14.32 17.07
N THR A 134 -7.80 15.52 16.53
CA THR A 134 -7.84 16.78 17.31
C THR A 134 -9.25 17.26 17.55
N PHE A 135 -10.09 17.34 16.50
CA PHE A 135 -11.38 18.01 16.58
C PHE A 135 -12.51 17.09 17.00
N LEU A 136 -12.47 15.81 16.61
CA LEU A 136 -13.53 14.86 16.93
C LEU A 136 -13.25 14.05 18.20
N LYS A 137 -11.99 13.69 18.43
CA LYS A 137 -11.60 12.92 19.63
C LYS A 137 -11.03 13.78 20.77
N GLY A 138 -10.74 15.06 20.53
CA GLY A 138 -10.11 15.94 21.52
C GLY A 138 -8.69 15.51 21.90
N GLY A 139 -8.02 14.73 21.04
CA GLY A 139 -6.67 14.21 21.24
C GLY A 139 -5.59 15.08 20.63
N ASP A 140 -4.40 14.53 20.55
CA ASP A 140 -3.21 15.14 19.92
C ASP A 140 -2.61 14.13 18.94
N TYR A 141 -2.72 14.40 17.66
CA TYR A 141 -2.22 13.53 16.60
C TYR A 141 -0.73 13.17 16.79
N SER A 142 0.05 14.09 17.33
CA SER A 142 1.48 13.84 17.59
C SER A 142 1.74 12.76 18.65
N LYS A 143 0.75 12.39 19.44
CA LYS A 143 0.82 11.36 20.49
C LYS A 143 0.20 10.02 20.08
N THR A 144 -0.40 9.96 18.89
CA THR A 144 -1.00 8.72 18.37
C THR A 144 0.02 7.60 18.16
N GLY A 145 -0.47 6.37 18.11
CA GLY A 145 0.37 5.22 17.75
C GLY A 145 1.03 5.35 16.38
N TYR A 146 0.36 6.00 15.43
CA TYR A 146 0.93 6.30 14.12
C TYR A 146 2.11 7.26 14.21
N ALA A 147 1.95 8.38 14.91
CA ALA A 147 3.02 9.36 15.10
C ALA A 147 4.25 8.76 15.82
N LYS A 148 4.02 7.88 16.80
CA LYS A 148 5.10 7.13 17.47
C LYS A 148 5.80 6.20 16.47
N ALA A 149 5.05 5.51 15.64
CA ALA A 149 5.62 4.63 14.62
C ALA A 149 6.48 5.41 13.62
N VAL A 150 5.99 6.53 13.06
CA VAL A 150 6.78 7.38 12.15
C VAL A 150 8.12 7.78 12.78
N ARG A 151 8.12 8.22 14.05
CA ARG A 151 9.36 8.61 14.74
C ARG A 151 10.32 7.43 14.91
N ALA A 152 9.81 6.25 15.31
CA ALA A 152 10.63 5.07 15.49
C ALA A 152 11.29 4.61 14.18
N TYR A 153 10.55 4.56 13.07
CA TYR A 153 11.11 4.25 11.76
C TYR A 153 12.15 5.29 11.33
N ARG A 154 11.89 6.55 11.60
CA ARG A 154 12.82 7.64 11.29
C ARG A 154 14.12 7.53 12.08
N ASP A 155 14.04 7.24 13.37
CA ASP A 155 15.22 7.02 14.22
C ASP A 155 16.05 5.84 13.72
N ILE A 156 15.38 4.74 13.37
CA ILE A 156 16.03 3.52 12.86
C ILE A 156 16.77 3.78 11.56
N PHE A 157 16.20 4.57 10.64
CA PHE A 157 16.82 4.85 9.34
C PHE A 157 17.66 6.12 9.33
N GLY A 158 17.78 6.82 10.46
CA GLY A 158 18.58 8.05 10.56
C GLY A 158 17.99 9.26 9.86
N GLY A 159 16.67 9.27 9.67
CA GLY A 159 15.97 10.38 9.05
C GLY A 159 15.95 11.64 9.92
N LYS A 160 15.93 12.82 9.27
CA LYS A 160 16.09 14.13 9.96
C LYS A 160 14.84 15.01 9.95
N SER A 161 13.73 14.57 9.32
CA SER A 161 12.53 15.40 9.24
C SER A 161 11.75 15.43 10.56
N ASN A 162 11.21 16.61 10.92
CA ASN A 162 10.30 16.77 12.06
C ASN A 162 8.82 16.58 11.67
N LYS A 163 8.54 16.37 10.37
CA LYS A 163 7.18 16.19 9.86
C LYS A 163 6.69 14.76 10.06
N LEU A 164 5.43 14.59 10.38
CA LEU A 164 4.80 13.28 10.48
C LEU A 164 4.19 12.95 9.11
N TYR A 165 5.01 12.37 8.25
CA TYR A 165 4.55 11.99 6.91
C TYR A 165 3.73 10.71 6.93
N ASP A 166 2.75 10.67 6.04
CA ASP A 166 2.01 9.49 5.63
C ASP A 166 2.46 9.11 4.21
N TYR A 167 2.69 7.84 4.00
CA TYR A 167 3.10 7.23 2.72
C TYR A 167 1.98 6.38 2.10
N GLY A 168 0.80 6.52 2.63
CA GLY A 168 -0.46 5.97 2.16
C GLY A 168 -1.47 7.09 1.92
N PRO A 169 -2.73 6.78 1.80
CA PRO A 169 -3.29 5.42 1.80
C PRO A 169 -3.01 4.65 0.51
N ASN A 170 -3.52 3.43 0.47
CA ASN A 170 -3.58 2.62 -0.74
C ASN A 170 -4.24 3.40 -1.93
N PRO A 171 -3.80 3.20 -3.20
CA PRO A 171 -2.71 2.33 -3.63
C PRO A 171 -1.33 2.85 -3.24
N HIS A 172 -0.41 1.93 -2.91
CA HIS A 172 0.99 2.28 -2.68
C HIS A 172 1.78 2.09 -3.97
N LEU A 173 2.68 3.01 -4.26
CA LEU A 173 3.53 2.94 -5.44
C LEU A 173 4.99 2.76 -5.02
N TRP A 174 5.52 1.56 -5.26
CA TRP A 174 6.86 1.17 -4.80
C TRP A 174 7.80 0.87 -5.97
N ASN A 175 9.06 1.23 -5.78
CA ASN A 175 10.14 0.97 -6.74
C ASN A 175 11.02 -0.19 -6.27
N ARG A 176 11.39 -1.07 -7.18
CA ARG A 176 12.24 -2.25 -6.93
C ARG A 176 13.57 -1.89 -6.25
N LYS A 177 14.25 -0.85 -6.73
CA LYS A 177 15.56 -0.45 -6.18
C LYS A 177 15.51 -0.11 -4.71
N VAL A 178 14.40 0.50 -4.25
CA VAL A 178 14.20 0.84 -2.83
C VAL A 178 14.10 -0.42 -1.99
N ILE A 179 13.31 -1.40 -2.42
CA ILE A 179 13.13 -2.67 -1.70
C ILE A 179 14.42 -3.51 -1.73
N GLU A 180 15.10 -3.56 -2.86
CA GLU A 180 16.37 -4.28 -2.99
C GLU A 180 17.46 -3.65 -2.11
N SER A 181 17.57 -2.32 -2.09
CA SER A 181 18.48 -1.62 -1.18
C SER A 181 18.11 -1.83 0.29
N PHE A 182 16.83 -1.76 0.65
CA PHE A 182 16.39 -2.06 2.03
C PHE A 182 16.82 -3.47 2.46
N ASN A 183 16.64 -4.47 1.60
CA ASN A 183 17.05 -5.83 1.92
C ASN A 183 18.58 -5.96 2.05
N LYS A 184 19.32 -5.44 1.06
CA LYS A 184 20.77 -5.61 0.98
C LYS A 184 21.54 -4.67 1.91
N ASP A 185 21.23 -3.35 1.78
CA ASP A 185 22.06 -2.31 2.41
C ASP A 185 21.63 -2.02 3.85
N TYR A 186 20.42 -2.46 4.25
CA TYR A 186 19.94 -2.33 5.60
C TYR A 186 19.79 -3.68 6.32
N LEU A 187 18.97 -4.60 5.85
CA LEU A 187 18.72 -5.86 6.55
C LEU A 187 19.97 -6.74 6.60
N GLU A 188 20.56 -7.06 5.44
CA GLU A 188 21.76 -7.91 5.38
C GLU A 188 22.96 -7.26 6.07
N ALA A 189 23.18 -5.94 5.89
CA ALA A 189 24.26 -5.22 6.53
C ALA A 189 24.16 -5.19 8.07
N ASN A 190 22.95 -5.31 8.62
CA ASN A 190 22.71 -5.43 10.07
C ASN A 190 22.51 -6.88 10.53
N ASN A 191 22.73 -7.88 9.66
CA ASN A 191 22.49 -9.30 9.93
C ASN A 191 21.06 -9.59 10.41
N LEU A 192 20.07 -8.90 9.84
CA LEU A 192 18.65 -9.05 10.16
C LEU A 192 17.91 -9.75 9.03
N SER A 193 17.02 -10.67 9.36
CA SER A 193 15.92 -11.03 8.48
C SER A 193 14.78 -10.00 8.59
N LEU A 194 13.88 -9.98 7.62
CA LEU A 194 12.68 -9.12 7.69
C LEU A 194 11.87 -9.42 8.97
N GLU A 195 11.74 -10.68 9.36
CA GLU A 195 11.03 -11.09 10.58
C GLU A 195 11.72 -10.60 11.85
N GLN A 196 13.05 -10.65 11.88
CA GLN A 196 13.83 -10.11 13.01
C GLN A 196 13.67 -8.60 13.10
N PHE A 197 13.68 -7.90 11.95
CA PHE A 197 13.40 -6.46 11.91
C PHE A 197 12.00 -6.13 12.45
N CYS A 198 10.97 -6.86 12.04
CA CYS A 198 9.62 -6.65 12.53
C CYS A 198 9.50 -6.94 14.03
N ASN A 199 10.17 -7.99 14.52
CA ASN A 199 10.21 -8.28 15.96
C ASN A 199 10.94 -7.18 16.74
N LEU A 200 12.00 -6.59 16.19
CA LEU A 200 12.69 -5.44 16.77
C LEU A 200 11.74 -4.25 16.92
N MET A 201 10.94 -3.94 15.90
CA MET A 201 9.93 -2.86 15.98
C MET A 201 8.96 -3.08 17.14
N LYS A 202 8.51 -4.32 17.33
CA LYS A 202 7.57 -4.68 18.40
C LYS A 202 8.22 -4.65 19.79
N THR A 203 9.42 -5.23 19.94
CA THR A 203 10.05 -5.42 21.25
C THR A 203 10.81 -4.21 21.74
N GLN A 204 11.51 -3.50 20.86
CA GLN A 204 12.33 -2.35 21.24
C GLN A 204 11.53 -1.03 21.19
N TYR A 205 10.64 -0.87 20.23
CA TYR A 205 9.90 0.38 20.02
C TYR A 205 8.44 0.31 20.46
N GLY A 206 7.92 -0.88 20.76
CA GLY A 206 6.52 -1.08 21.17
C GLY A 206 5.50 -0.73 20.09
N ILE A 207 5.88 -0.87 18.81
CA ILE A 207 5.03 -0.55 17.66
C ILE A 207 4.84 -1.76 16.77
N HIS A 208 3.66 -1.86 16.16
CA HIS A 208 3.42 -2.83 15.12
C HIS A 208 4.19 -2.46 13.84
N PHE A 209 4.73 -3.47 13.19
CA PHE A 209 5.36 -3.32 11.88
C PHE A 209 4.38 -2.69 10.87
N ARG A 210 4.89 -1.82 9.99
CA ARG A 210 4.12 -1.17 8.92
C ARG A 210 4.97 -1.09 7.67
N GLU A 211 4.53 -1.78 6.63
CA GLU A 211 5.24 -1.88 5.36
C GLU A 211 5.39 -0.53 4.65
N THR A 212 4.38 0.32 4.75
CA THR A 212 4.38 1.66 4.14
C THR A 212 5.38 2.61 4.80
N LEU A 213 5.49 2.55 6.14
CA LEU A 213 6.49 3.33 6.87
C LEU A 213 7.89 2.78 6.62
N THR A 214 8.04 1.46 6.50
CA THR A 214 9.32 0.85 6.13
C THR A 214 9.81 1.41 4.80
N TYR A 215 8.97 1.34 3.77
CA TYR A 215 9.32 1.85 2.44
C TYR A 215 9.56 3.36 2.46
N GLY A 216 8.61 4.12 3.00
CA GLY A 216 8.62 5.58 2.90
C GLY A 216 9.73 6.25 3.73
N GLU A 217 9.92 5.87 4.98
CA GLU A 217 10.98 6.44 5.84
C GLU A 217 12.36 5.97 5.39
N TYR A 218 12.50 4.72 4.87
CA TYR A 218 13.75 4.26 4.28
C TYR A 218 14.11 5.06 3.02
N LEU A 219 13.15 5.25 2.10
CA LEU A 219 13.36 6.07 0.90
C LEU A 219 13.72 7.52 1.27
N LEU A 220 13.02 8.11 2.24
CA LEU A 220 13.27 9.48 2.69
C LEU A 220 14.66 9.64 3.31
N ALA A 221 15.13 8.64 4.05
CA ALA A 221 16.44 8.66 4.68
C ALA A 221 17.61 8.46 3.68
N THR A 222 17.41 7.59 2.68
CA THR A 222 18.48 7.16 1.76
C THR A 222 18.52 7.91 0.43
N ASN A 223 17.38 8.43 -0.03
CA ASN A 223 17.22 9.04 -1.36
C ASN A 223 17.75 8.12 -2.50
N ILE A 224 17.57 6.81 -2.38
CA ILE A 224 18.08 5.82 -3.34
C ILE A 224 17.50 6.01 -4.76
N ILE A 225 16.34 6.63 -4.86
CA ILE A 225 15.77 7.19 -6.08
C ILE A 225 15.27 8.61 -5.80
N PRO A 226 15.12 9.49 -6.81
CA PRO A 226 14.49 10.78 -6.64
C PRO A 226 13.10 10.68 -6.03
N ILE A 227 12.79 11.56 -5.08
CA ILE A 227 11.46 11.67 -4.48
C ILE A 227 10.67 12.72 -5.26
N ILE A 228 9.60 12.28 -5.92
CA ILE A 228 8.68 13.15 -6.66
C ILE A 228 7.35 13.11 -5.89
N PRO A 229 7.10 14.05 -4.99
CA PRO A 229 5.98 13.97 -4.07
C PRO A 229 4.64 14.11 -4.78
N CYS A 230 3.68 13.29 -4.37
CA CYS A 230 2.28 13.43 -4.76
C CYS A 230 1.36 13.16 -3.56
N GLY A 231 0.11 13.58 -3.70
CA GLY A 231 -0.97 13.19 -2.79
C GLY A 231 -1.51 11.79 -3.11
N PRO A 232 -2.50 11.33 -2.35
CA PRO A 232 -3.16 10.06 -2.60
C PRO A 232 -3.82 9.99 -3.98
N PHE A 233 -3.68 8.87 -4.67
CA PHE A 233 -4.37 8.62 -5.95
C PHE A 233 -5.85 8.33 -5.78
N PHE A 234 -6.24 7.79 -4.61
CA PHE A 234 -7.62 7.43 -4.30
C PHE A 234 -8.17 8.30 -3.19
N LYS A 235 -9.46 8.63 -3.28
CA LYS A 235 -10.20 9.19 -2.14
C LYS A 235 -10.43 8.07 -1.12
N VAL A 236 -10.06 8.32 0.14
CA VAL A 236 -10.16 7.31 1.20
C VAL A 236 -11.15 7.75 2.26
N TYR A 237 -12.08 6.88 2.55
CA TYR A 237 -13.00 7.02 3.67
C TYR A 237 -12.49 6.14 4.82
N HIS A 238 -11.71 6.73 5.70
CA HIS A 238 -11.15 6.03 6.87
C HIS A 238 -12.21 5.68 7.92
N TRP A 239 -13.32 6.43 7.94
CA TRP A 239 -14.39 6.27 8.91
C TRP A 239 -15.74 6.30 8.20
N LYS A 240 -16.65 5.47 8.69
CA LYS A 240 -18.02 5.42 8.20
C LYS A 240 -18.74 6.75 8.38
N GLU A 241 -18.49 7.43 9.48
CA GLU A 241 -19.10 8.72 9.80
C GLU A 241 -18.78 9.79 8.74
N LEU A 242 -17.56 9.81 8.24
CA LEU A 242 -17.16 10.73 7.17
C LEU A 242 -17.90 10.39 5.87
N TYR A 243 -17.96 9.11 5.52
CA TYR A 243 -18.73 8.66 4.36
C TYR A 243 -20.19 9.01 4.49
N ASP A 244 -20.83 8.69 5.61
CA ASP A 244 -22.25 8.97 5.86
C ASP A 244 -22.52 10.49 5.81
N PHE A 245 -21.61 11.31 6.33
CA PHE A 245 -21.73 12.76 6.30
C PHE A 245 -21.65 13.30 4.87
N GLU A 246 -20.65 12.92 4.09
CA GLU A 246 -20.52 13.35 2.69
C GLU A 246 -21.68 12.82 1.84
N ASN A 247 -22.14 11.60 2.07
CA ASN A 247 -23.28 11.02 1.37
C ASN A 247 -24.57 11.79 1.64
N LYS A 248 -24.80 12.18 2.90
CA LYS A 248 -25.96 13.01 3.30
C LYS A 248 -25.95 14.39 2.64
N LEU A 249 -24.76 14.93 2.36
CA LEU A 249 -24.58 16.20 1.64
C LEU A 249 -24.59 16.04 0.11
N GLU A 250 -24.82 14.83 -0.39
CA GLU A 250 -24.76 14.52 -1.83
C GLU A 250 -23.38 14.86 -2.45
N TRP A 251 -22.31 14.78 -1.67
CA TRP A 251 -20.94 15.01 -2.13
C TRP A 251 -20.30 13.76 -2.74
N ILE A 252 -20.84 12.56 -2.41
CA ILE A 252 -20.36 11.30 -2.97
C ILE A 252 -20.96 11.12 -4.36
N ASP A 253 -20.26 11.69 -5.32
CA ASP A 253 -20.58 11.66 -6.73
C ASP A 253 -19.32 11.28 -7.49
N GLU A 254 -19.32 10.11 -8.13
CA GLU A 254 -18.16 9.63 -8.86
C GLU A 254 -17.70 10.61 -9.94
N ASP A 255 -18.62 11.32 -10.60
CA ASP A 255 -18.27 12.32 -11.62
C ASP A 255 -17.55 13.53 -11.04
N LYS A 256 -17.80 13.86 -9.78
CA LYS A 256 -17.06 14.89 -9.06
C LYS A 256 -15.73 14.36 -8.54
N ILE A 257 -15.73 13.16 -7.94
CA ILE A 257 -14.54 12.58 -7.32
C ILE A 257 -13.47 12.28 -8.39
N ARG A 258 -13.84 11.78 -9.57
CA ARG A 258 -12.89 11.46 -10.66
C ARG A 258 -12.14 12.67 -11.20
N LYS A 259 -12.60 13.90 -10.93
CA LYS A 259 -11.84 15.12 -11.30
C LYS A 259 -10.56 15.30 -10.49
N THR A 260 -10.44 14.60 -9.38
CA THR A 260 -9.30 14.71 -8.44
C THR A 260 -8.63 13.37 -8.16
N TYR A 261 -9.41 12.28 -8.15
CA TYR A 261 -8.93 10.95 -7.74
C TYR A 261 -9.18 9.91 -8.83
N LYS A 262 -8.28 8.95 -8.95
CA LYS A 262 -8.42 7.80 -9.86
C LYS A 262 -9.34 6.71 -9.30
N GLY A 263 -9.57 6.72 -7.99
CA GLY A 263 -10.37 5.68 -7.34
C GLY A 263 -10.88 6.08 -5.97
N ILE A 264 -11.60 5.15 -5.36
CA ILE A 264 -12.19 5.30 -4.03
C ILE A 264 -11.82 4.06 -3.19
N ILE A 265 -11.52 4.26 -1.92
CA ILE A 265 -11.40 3.21 -0.91
C ILE A 265 -12.44 3.44 0.17
N MET A 266 -13.25 2.41 0.41
CA MET A 266 -14.12 2.32 1.57
C MET A 266 -13.54 1.25 2.49
N GLN A 267 -13.01 1.67 3.64
CA GLN A 267 -12.31 0.77 4.55
C GLN A 267 -13.16 -0.44 4.93
N SER A 268 -12.57 -1.62 4.88
CA SER A 268 -13.26 -2.89 5.09
C SER A 268 -13.71 -3.13 6.54
N ASN A 269 -13.22 -2.34 7.48
CA ASN A 269 -13.46 -2.46 8.92
C ASN A 269 -14.63 -1.59 9.45
N TRP A 270 -15.53 -1.13 8.58
CA TRP A 270 -16.72 -0.37 8.96
C TRP A 270 -17.87 -1.27 9.44
N SER A 271 -17.60 -2.38 10.02
CA SER A 271 -18.60 -3.28 10.61
C SER A 271 -18.97 -2.88 12.04
#